data_11e1c575aab52f560a79e08c5d82acd0
#
_entry.id   11e1c575aab52f560a79e08c5d82acd0
#
_cell.length_a   1.000
_cell.length_b   1.000
_cell.length_c   1.000
_cell.angle_alpha   90.00
_cell.angle_beta   90.00
_cell.angle_gamma   90.00
#
_symmetry.space_group_name_H-M   'P 1'
#
loop_
_entity.id
_entity.type
_entity.pdbx_description
1 polymer ?
#
loop_
_entity_poly.entity_id
_entity_poly.type
_entity_poly.pdbx_seq_one_letter_code
_entity_poly.pdbx_strand_id
1 'polypeptide(L)'
;AVLPPEQPTFYQALRDSGYRVGIVGKTDLHKRDTYCGVKGDMPSMYHYGFTDPVETEGKMNSAWYGTNPDGSIYPMGPYQKYLMDKDPELMRTLEKDYRSYMRQKPRYYAQPSVLPDEVFLDTFIGEKSLEWLNEHDNTGAPWHLTVSFAGPHNPWDPPKEDYDAVGDTLWPDPIPNDMEGKPAWIRRRAAQQTGGMTQADLQQVKRCYAGSVRVIDRWIGKLLDWLETSGHKDDTIVIFCADHGELLGDHGLLEKSCMYEGCLRIPLLVHLPGMTQRRDSDALAELMDLAPTCLELAGADWNRREMDAVSLVPVLNGSTEPLRPVQRSELHNCTMLFDGRYKWIRSYNDTDELYDLETDPQELHNVINEHPEVLNRMRPYSFRH
;
A
#
# COMPACT_ATOMS: atom_id res chain seq x y z
N ALA A 1 15.32 8.60 5.07
CA ALA A 1 16.24 9.27 4.15
C ALA A 1 15.46 9.73 2.92
N VAL A 2 15.82 10.89 2.35
CA VAL A 2 15.25 11.35 1.08
C VAL A 2 15.84 10.49 -0.03
N LEU A 3 15.00 10.06 -0.98
CA LEU A 3 15.47 9.37 -2.18
C LEU A 3 16.42 10.30 -2.95
N PRO A 4 17.70 9.93 -3.15
CA PRO A 4 18.64 10.79 -3.88
C PRO A 4 18.13 11.03 -5.30
N PRO A 5 18.21 12.27 -5.82
CA PRO A 5 17.80 12.55 -7.19
C PRO A 5 18.54 11.71 -8.24
N GLU A 6 19.77 11.32 -7.94
CA GLU A 6 20.64 10.52 -8.82
C GLU A 6 20.26 9.04 -8.84
N GLN A 7 19.42 8.59 -7.90
CA GLN A 7 18.98 7.18 -7.85
C GLN A 7 18.04 6.90 -9.03
N PRO A 8 18.42 5.97 -9.93
CA PRO A 8 17.54 5.60 -11.04
C PRO A 8 16.22 5.01 -10.55
N THR A 9 15.14 5.32 -11.26
CA THR A 9 13.81 4.73 -11.04
C THR A 9 13.37 3.95 -12.27
N PHE A 10 12.53 2.95 -12.08
CA PHE A 10 11.94 2.25 -13.22
C PHE A 10 10.99 3.16 -14.02
N TYR A 11 10.42 4.17 -13.42
CA TYR A 11 9.62 5.18 -14.11
C TYR A 11 10.45 6.01 -15.12
N GLN A 12 11.70 6.34 -14.77
CA GLN A 12 12.62 6.99 -15.71
C GLN A 12 12.90 6.08 -16.92
N ALA A 13 13.18 4.78 -16.67
CA ALA A 13 13.45 3.84 -17.74
C ALA A 13 12.24 3.65 -18.67
N LEU A 14 11.01 3.59 -18.14
CA LEU A 14 9.79 3.58 -18.95
C LEU A 14 9.63 4.86 -19.78
N ARG A 15 9.79 6.03 -19.17
CA ARG A 15 9.73 7.33 -19.87
C ARG A 15 10.76 7.39 -21.00
N ASP A 16 12.00 7.01 -20.72
CA ASP A 16 13.11 7.07 -21.67
C ASP A 16 12.94 6.04 -22.80
N SER A 17 12.09 5.02 -22.59
CA SER A 17 11.62 4.07 -23.62
C SER A 17 10.38 4.55 -24.39
N GLY A 18 9.95 5.78 -24.17
CA GLY A 18 8.86 6.41 -24.93
C GLY A 18 7.46 6.30 -24.31
N TYR A 19 7.36 5.77 -23.08
CA TYR A 19 6.08 5.71 -22.39
C TYR A 19 5.65 7.06 -21.82
N ARG A 20 4.36 7.33 -21.84
CA ARG A 20 3.74 8.29 -20.92
C ARG A 20 3.65 7.63 -19.54
N VAL A 21 4.15 8.30 -18.53
CA VAL A 21 4.25 7.71 -17.18
C VAL A 21 3.45 8.55 -16.20
N GLY A 22 2.27 8.06 -15.85
CA GLY A 22 1.35 8.67 -14.91
C GLY A 22 1.40 8.06 -13.51
N ILE A 23 1.07 8.89 -12.54
CA ILE A 23 0.70 8.49 -11.19
C ILE A 23 -0.51 9.33 -10.78
N VAL A 24 -1.54 8.69 -10.29
CA VAL A 24 -2.68 9.36 -9.65
C VAL A 24 -2.85 8.81 -8.25
N GLY A 25 -2.73 9.67 -7.25
CA GLY A 25 -2.87 9.27 -5.86
C GLY A 25 -1.60 9.44 -5.03
N LYS A 26 -1.54 8.73 -3.91
CA LYS A 26 -0.46 8.78 -2.93
C LYS A 26 0.80 8.08 -3.45
N THR A 27 1.98 8.70 -3.28
CA THR A 27 3.26 8.09 -3.71
C THR A 27 4.11 7.56 -2.56
N ASP A 28 4.04 8.18 -1.38
CA ASP A 28 4.99 8.00 -0.27
C ASP A 28 6.47 8.13 -0.69
N LEU A 29 6.72 8.78 -1.82
CA LEU A 29 8.08 9.10 -2.24
C LEU A 29 8.74 10.04 -1.22
N HIS A 30 9.84 9.59 -0.63
CA HIS A 30 10.67 10.41 0.25
C HIS A 30 11.47 11.43 -0.58
N LYS A 31 10.77 12.42 -1.12
CA LYS A 31 11.34 13.54 -1.87
C LYS A 31 11.59 14.77 -0.99
N ARG A 32 12.26 15.78 -1.56
CA ARG A 32 12.56 17.04 -0.84
C ARG A 32 11.32 17.91 -0.61
N ASP A 33 10.32 17.78 -1.47
CA ASP A 33 9.08 18.55 -1.36
C ASP A 33 8.29 18.09 -0.12
N THR A 34 7.79 19.05 0.64
CA THR A 34 7.00 18.79 1.86
C THR A 34 5.50 18.69 1.61
N TYR A 35 5.07 18.93 0.37
CA TYR A 35 3.67 18.92 -0.08
C TYR A 35 3.60 18.56 -1.57
N CYS A 36 2.41 18.22 -2.05
CA CYS A 36 2.21 17.74 -3.42
C CYS A 36 2.05 18.88 -4.46
N GLY A 37 1.80 20.11 -4.01
CA GLY A 37 1.40 21.20 -4.92
C GLY A 37 -0.05 21.05 -5.37
N VAL A 38 -0.69 22.15 -5.75
CA VAL A 38 -2.13 22.19 -6.05
C VAL A 38 -2.58 21.37 -7.26
N LYS A 39 -1.64 20.88 -8.06
CA LYS A 39 -1.90 19.99 -9.20
C LYS A 39 -1.34 18.59 -9.02
N GLY A 40 -0.54 18.36 -7.97
CA GLY A 40 0.16 17.09 -7.77
C GLY A 40 1.36 16.88 -8.70
N ASP A 41 1.88 17.97 -9.25
CA ASP A 41 2.90 17.99 -10.32
C ASP A 41 4.18 18.73 -9.93
N MET A 42 4.62 18.55 -8.67
CA MET A 42 5.87 19.15 -8.21
C MET A 42 7.05 18.74 -9.11
N PRO A 43 8.04 19.63 -9.34
CA PRO A 43 9.18 19.35 -10.22
C PRO A 43 9.92 18.05 -9.93
N SER A 44 10.00 17.63 -8.67
CA SER A 44 10.58 16.35 -8.29
C SER A 44 9.90 15.15 -8.93
N MET A 45 8.59 15.21 -9.19
CA MET A 45 7.86 14.11 -9.83
C MET A 45 8.38 13.83 -11.25
N TYR A 46 8.61 14.89 -12.03
CA TYR A 46 9.21 14.78 -13.38
C TYR A 46 10.64 14.26 -13.31
N HIS A 47 11.37 14.65 -12.27
CA HIS A 47 12.72 14.15 -12.04
C HIS A 47 12.75 12.64 -11.83
N TYR A 48 11.80 12.09 -11.07
CA TYR A 48 11.69 10.64 -10.83
C TYR A 48 11.07 9.85 -12.00
N GLY A 49 10.75 10.50 -13.11
CA GLY A 49 10.36 9.84 -14.36
C GLY A 49 8.89 9.96 -14.73
N PHE A 50 8.06 10.56 -13.91
CA PHE A 50 6.66 10.80 -14.28
C PHE A 50 6.58 11.89 -15.35
N THR A 51 5.69 11.71 -16.32
CA THR A 51 5.41 12.69 -17.35
C THR A 51 4.14 13.49 -17.03
N ASP A 52 3.17 12.85 -16.39
CA ASP A 52 1.85 13.40 -16.12
C ASP A 52 1.38 12.99 -14.71
N PRO A 53 2.06 13.48 -13.65
CA PRO A 53 1.71 13.13 -12.27
C PRO A 53 0.51 13.94 -11.76
N VAL A 54 -0.33 13.28 -10.98
CA VAL A 54 -1.37 13.86 -10.11
C VAL A 54 -1.18 13.28 -8.70
N GLU A 55 -0.05 13.60 -8.08
CA GLU A 55 0.25 13.14 -6.73
C GLU A 55 -0.71 13.78 -5.72
N THR A 56 -1.37 12.96 -4.91
CA THR A 56 -2.25 13.44 -3.84
C THR A 56 -1.59 13.31 -2.47
N GLU A 57 -2.16 14.02 -1.52
CA GLU A 57 -1.88 13.83 -0.11
C GLU A 57 -2.29 12.41 0.34
N GLY A 58 -1.54 11.82 1.27
CA GLY A 58 -2.01 10.63 1.98
C GLY A 58 -3.18 10.97 2.89
N LYS A 59 -3.97 9.96 3.28
CA LYS A 59 -5.24 10.14 3.98
C LYS A 59 -5.16 11.07 5.17
N MET A 60 -4.19 10.88 6.08
CA MET A 60 -3.97 11.78 7.21
C MET A 60 -3.61 13.20 6.80
N ASN A 61 -2.77 13.35 5.79
CA ASN A 61 -2.27 14.66 5.36
C ASN A 61 -3.32 15.45 4.56
N SER A 62 -4.32 14.78 4.02
CA SER A 62 -5.41 15.41 3.26
C SER A 62 -6.20 16.44 4.07
N ALA A 63 -6.18 16.32 5.40
CA ALA A 63 -6.89 17.23 6.31
C ALA A 63 -6.09 18.48 6.73
N TRP A 64 -4.79 18.58 6.38
CA TRP A 64 -3.90 19.65 6.85
C TRP A 64 -3.59 20.66 5.75
N TYR A 65 -4.29 21.79 5.74
CA TYR A 65 -4.10 22.89 4.79
C TYR A 65 -3.17 23.97 5.34
N GLY A 66 -2.66 24.81 4.48
CA GLY A 66 -1.89 25.99 4.85
C GLY A 66 -2.78 27.13 5.33
N THR A 67 -2.24 27.99 6.20
CA THR A 67 -2.94 29.18 6.71
C THR A 67 -2.10 30.41 6.50
N ASN A 68 -2.69 31.45 5.91
CA ASN A 68 -2.07 32.76 5.74
C ASN A 68 -2.09 33.57 7.05
N PRO A 69 -1.26 34.62 7.19
CA PRO A 69 -1.28 35.51 8.36
C PRO A 69 -2.61 36.18 8.65
N ASP A 70 -3.46 36.38 7.64
CA ASP A 70 -4.80 36.95 7.77
C ASP A 70 -5.88 35.91 8.17
N GLY A 71 -5.47 34.65 8.38
CA GLY A 71 -6.35 33.55 8.76
C GLY A 71 -7.07 32.88 7.57
N SER A 72 -6.86 33.34 6.35
CA SER A 72 -7.36 32.61 5.18
C SER A 72 -6.59 31.28 4.98
N ILE A 73 -7.28 30.28 4.43
CA ILE A 73 -6.72 28.96 4.19
C ILE A 73 -6.34 28.79 2.71
N TYR A 74 -5.30 27.96 2.46
CA TYR A 74 -4.90 27.60 1.12
C TYR A 74 -4.56 26.12 0.99
N PRO A 75 -4.81 25.47 -0.17
CA PRO A 75 -4.51 24.06 -0.39
C PRO A 75 -3.01 23.82 -0.57
N MET A 76 -2.53 22.69 -0.05
CA MET A 76 -1.16 22.23 -0.21
C MET A 76 -1.05 21.08 -1.22
N GLY A 77 -2.18 20.53 -1.66
CA GLY A 77 -2.25 19.47 -2.64
C GLY A 77 -3.56 19.50 -3.45
N PRO A 78 -3.67 18.61 -4.46
CA PRO A 78 -4.77 18.66 -5.43
C PRO A 78 -6.11 18.28 -4.82
N TYR A 79 -6.16 17.35 -3.87
CA TYR A 79 -7.41 16.99 -3.21
C TYR A 79 -7.94 18.12 -2.33
N GLN A 80 -7.08 18.78 -1.56
CA GLN A 80 -7.47 19.95 -0.78
C GLN A 80 -7.99 21.08 -1.67
N LYS A 81 -7.30 21.31 -2.81
CA LYS A 81 -7.78 22.27 -3.79
C LYS A 81 -9.16 21.91 -4.32
N TYR A 82 -9.38 20.66 -4.67
CA TYR A 82 -10.68 20.17 -5.15
C TYR A 82 -11.80 20.41 -4.12
N LEU A 83 -11.56 20.09 -2.83
CA LEU A 83 -12.54 20.37 -1.78
C LEU A 83 -12.82 21.86 -1.62
N MET A 84 -11.77 22.70 -1.61
CA MET A 84 -11.91 24.15 -1.45
C MET A 84 -12.59 24.82 -2.65
N ASP A 85 -12.36 24.32 -3.87
CA ASP A 85 -13.01 24.83 -5.07
C ASP A 85 -14.51 24.49 -5.10
N LYS A 86 -14.89 23.32 -4.54
CA LYS A 86 -16.31 22.95 -4.41
C LYS A 86 -17.00 23.73 -3.29
N ASP A 87 -16.45 23.66 -2.10
CA ASP A 87 -16.90 24.40 -0.90
C ASP A 87 -15.79 24.37 0.15
N PRO A 88 -15.22 25.52 0.55
CA PRO A 88 -14.21 25.58 1.62
C PRO A 88 -14.65 24.97 2.96
N GLU A 89 -15.94 24.87 3.22
CA GLU A 89 -16.44 24.25 4.46
C GLU A 89 -16.26 22.73 4.48
N LEU A 90 -16.17 22.06 3.32
CA LEU A 90 -15.80 20.65 3.24
C LEU A 90 -14.41 20.42 3.85
N MET A 91 -13.45 21.28 3.49
CA MET A 91 -12.08 21.19 4.01
C MET A 91 -12.03 21.46 5.51
N ARG A 92 -12.77 22.46 6.00
CA ARG A 92 -12.86 22.77 7.43
C ARG A 92 -13.52 21.64 8.23
N THR A 93 -14.54 21.02 7.65
CA THR A 93 -15.24 19.87 8.24
C THR A 93 -14.31 18.68 8.40
N LEU A 94 -13.57 18.33 7.35
CA LEU A 94 -12.58 17.25 7.39
C LEU A 94 -11.47 17.51 8.42
N GLU A 95 -10.92 18.71 8.43
CA GLU A 95 -9.87 19.11 9.37
C GLU A 95 -10.34 19.02 10.83
N LYS A 96 -11.52 19.54 11.12
CA LYS A 96 -12.11 19.50 12.46
C LYS A 96 -12.32 18.06 12.94
N ASP A 97 -12.78 17.18 12.05
CA ASP A 97 -13.01 15.78 12.35
C ASP A 97 -11.68 15.06 12.65
N TYR A 98 -10.68 15.21 11.80
CA TYR A 98 -9.36 14.60 11.99
C TYR A 98 -8.62 15.17 13.21
N ARG A 99 -8.78 16.44 13.54
CA ARG A 99 -8.28 17.00 14.81
C ARG A 99 -8.96 16.36 16.03
N SER A 100 -10.25 16.06 15.94
CA SER A 100 -10.96 15.35 17.01
C SER A 100 -10.36 13.95 17.19
N TYR A 101 -10.15 13.22 16.11
CA TYR A 101 -9.49 11.92 16.12
C TYR A 101 -8.12 11.96 16.80
N MET A 102 -7.26 12.91 16.42
CA MET A 102 -5.89 13.03 16.97
C MET A 102 -5.85 13.26 18.50
N ARG A 103 -6.96 13.68 19.10
CA ARG A 103 -7.11 13.89 20.55
C ARG A 103 -7.66 12.68 21.29
N GLN A 104 -8.22 11.70 20.59
CA GLN A 104 -8.81 10.50 21.21
C GLN A 104 -7.73 9.56 21.75
N LYS A 105 -8.08 8.80 22.80
CA LYS A 105 -7.26 7.74 23.37
C LYS A 105 -8.19 6.57 23.76
N PRO A 106 -7.91 5.33 23.33
CA PRO A 106 -6.86 4.92 22.40
C PRO A 106 -7.02 5.57 21.01
N ARG A 107 -5.91 5.70 20.28
CA ARG A 107 -5.88 6.30 18.94
C ARG A 107 -6.37 5.32 17.88
N TYR A 108 -7.64 5.09 17.81
CA TYR A 108 -8.25 4.49 16.62
C TYR A 108 -9.48 5.29 16.23
N TYR A 109 -9.69 5.47 14.94
CA TYR A 109 -10.84 6.16 14.38
C TYR A 109 -11.52 5.24 13.39
N ALA A 110 -12.70 4.81 13.74
CA ALA A 110 -13.48 3.89 12.93
C ALA A 110 -14.96 4.30 13.01
N GLN A 111 -15.37 5.14 12.06
CA GLN A 111 -16.74 5.60 11.89
C GLN A 111 -16.94 6.06 10.44
N PRO A 112 -18.19 6.15 9.95
CA PRO A 112 -18.45 6.73 8.63
C PRO A 112 -17.86 8.12 8.47
N SER A 113 -17.37 8.42 7.26
CA SER A 113 -16.81 9.73 6.91
C SER A 113 -17.81 10.86 7.14
N VAL A 114 -17.29 12.02 7.54
CA VAL A 114 -18.04 13.28 7.56
C VAL A 114 -18.25 13.87 6.18
N LEU A 115 -17.50 13.38 5.18
CA LEU A 115 -17.63 13.77 3.78
C LEU A 115 -18.46 12.72 3.03
N PRO A 116 -19.35 13.13 2.12
CA PRO A 116 -20.07 12.21 1.23
C PRO A 116 -19.12 11.58 0.18
N ASP A 117 -19.57 10.48 -0.45
CA ASP A 117 -18.78 9.72 -1.42
C ASP A 117 -18.28 10.57 -2.59
N GLU A 118 -19.10 11.50 -3.09
CA GLU A 118 -18.78 12.32 -4.27
C GLU A 118 -17.58 13.26 -4.07
N VAL A 119 -17.14 13.44 -2.84
CA VAL A 119 -15.97 14.26 -2.50
C VAL A 119 -14.97 13.48 -1.63
N PHE A 120 -15.13 12.18 -1.51
CA PHE A 120 -14.20 11.34 -0.76
C PHE A 120 -12.86 11.20 -1.49
N LEU A 121 -11.75 11.08 -0.74
CA LEU A 121 -10.40 11.08 -1.33
C LEU A 121 -10.20 9.96 -2.37
N ASP A 122 -10.63 8.74 -2.07
CA ASP A 122 -10.44 7.63 -3.02
C ASP A 122 -11.38 7.73 -4.23
N THR A 123 -12.54 8.38 -4.08
CA THR A 123 -13.41 8.78 -5.21
C THR A 123 -12.71 9.81 -6.09
N PHE A 124 -12.10 10.84 -5.50
CA PHE A 124 -11.31 11.81 -6.25
C PHE A 124 -10.16 11.15 -7.01
N ILE A 125 -9.42 10.22 -6.38
CA ILE A 125 -8.33 9.47 -7.05
C ILE A 125 -8.88 8.66 -8.23
N GLY A 126 -9.99 7.97 -8.05
CA GLY A 126 -10.63 7.20 -9.12
C GLY A 126 -11.10 8.07 -10.30
N GLU A 127 -11.74 9.21 -10.01
CA GLU A 127 -12.17 10.18 -11.04
C GLU A 127 -10.96 10.72 -11.81
N LYS A 128 -9.92 11.15 -11.12
CA LYS A 128 -8.69 11.67 -11.75
C LYS A 128 -7.94 10.61 -12.56
N SER A 129 -8.04 9.35 -12.18
CA SER A 129 -7.47 8.24 -12.95
C SER A 129 -8.21 8.03 -14.28
N LEU A 130 -9.55 8.10 -14.28
CA LEU A 130 -10.33 8.06 -15.52
C LEU A 130 -10.11 9.29 -16.40
N GLU A 131 -10.00 10.48 -15.80
CA GLU A 131 -9.63 11.69 -16.54
C GLU A 131 -8.27 11.51 -17.23
N TRP A 132 -7.27 11.04 -16.48
CA TRP A 132 -5.92 10.77 -17.00
C TRP A 132 -5.95 9.79 -18.18
N LEU A 133 -6.66 8.67 -18.04
CA LEU A 133 -6.80 7.68 -19.11
C LEU A 133 -7.45 8.27 -20.36
N ASN A 134 -8.55 9.02 -20.21
CA ASN A 134 -9.23 9.69 -21.34
C ASN A 134 -8.35 10.71 -22.06
N GLU A 135 -7.50 11.44 -21.33
CA GLU A 135 -6.58 12.42 -21.91
C GLU A 135 -5.45 11.75 -22.71
N HIS A 136 -5.09 10.51 -22.37
CA HIS A 136 -3.96 9.80 -22.96
C HIS A 136 -4.36 8.70 -23.96
N ASP A 137 -5.63 8.39 -24.08
CA ASP A 137 -6.21 7.35 -24.95
C ASP A 137 -5.74 7.48 -26.42
N ASN A 138 -5.73 8.69 -26.93
CA ASN A 138 -5.48 8.96 -28.35
C ASN A 138 -4.12 9.61 -28.65
N THR A 139 -3.16 9.53 -27.74
CA THR A 139 -1.83 10.15 -27.94
C THR A 139 -0.92 9.35 -28.86
N GLY A 140 -1.24 8.09 -29.14
CA GLY A 140 -0.43 7.16 -29.93
C GLY A 140 0.87 6.70 -29.24
N ALA A 141 1.14 7.15 -28.01
CA ALA A 141 2.26 6.69 -27.19
C ALA A 141 1.79 5.61 -26.21
N PRO A 142 2.59 4.58 -25.95
CA PRO A 142 2.28 3.64 -24.87
C PRO A 142 2.29 4.37 -23.52
N TRP A 143 1.51 3.87 -22.57
CA TRP A 143 1.41 4.50 -21.26
C TRP A 143 1.57 3.50 -20.11
N HIS A 144 2.01 4.01 -18.97
CA HIS A 144 2.01 3.35 -17.69
C HIS A 144 1.31 4.26 -16.69
N LEU A 145 0.26 3.77 -16.06
CA LEU A 145 -0.46 4.50 -15.01
C LEU A 145 -0.41 3.73 -13.69
N THR A 146 0.10 4.35 -12.66
CA THR A 146 -0.06 3.88 -11.28
C THR A 146 -1.26 4.59 -10.66
N VAL A 147 -2.31 3.85 -10.33
CA VAL A 147 -3.44 4.34 -9.53
C VAL A 147 -3.21 3.94 -8.09
N SER A 148 -2.97 4.92 -7.22
CA SER A 148 -2.60 4.69 -5.82
C SER A 148 -3.64 5.26 -4.88
N PHE A 149 -4.62 4.42 -4.50
CA PHE A 149 -5.63 4.78 -3.52
C PHE A 149 -5.00 5.03 -2.15
N ALA A 150 -5.53 6.02 -1.43
CA ALA A 150 -5.08 6.33 -0.06
C ALA A 150 -5.71 5.39 0.97
N GLY A 151 -6.89 4.88 0.71
CA GLY A 151 -7.56 3.86 1.49
C GLY A 151 -6.98 2.46 1.25
N PRO A 152 -7.28 1.51 2.12
CA PRO A 152 -8.03 1.61 3.38
C PRO A 152 -7.20 2.04 4.60
N HIS A 153 -6.18 2.90 4.41
CA HIS A 153 -5.37 3.45 5.50
C HIS A 153 -6.24 4.18 6.56
N ASN A 154 -5.83 4.13 7.83
CA ASN A 154 -6.47 4.93 8.89
C ASN A 154 -6.32 6.46 8.64
N PRO A 155 -7.30 7.27 9.08
CA PRO A 155 -8.55 6.94 9.75
C PRO A 155 -9.43 5.98 8.95
N TRP A 156 -10.06 5.00 9.62
CA TRP A 156 -10.99 4.09 8.98
C TRP A 156 -12.37 4.75 8.91
N ASP A 157 -12.57 5.59 7.92
CA ASP A 157 -13.73 6.45 7.74
C ASP A 157 -14.31 6.33 6.31
N PRO A 158 -14.84 5.16 5.93
CA PRO A 158 -15.47 5.00 4.63
C PRO A 158 -16.66 5.93 4.46
N PRO A 159 -17.06 6.28 3.23
CA PRO A 159 -18.35 6.92 2.98
C PRO A 159 -19.48 6.14 3.63
N LYS A 160 -20.49 6.86 4.11
CA LYS A 160 -21.60 6.25 4.85
C LYS A 160 -22.33 5.15 4.08
N GLU A 161 -22.48 5.30 2.78
CA GLU A 161 -23.12 4.29 1.92
C GLU A 161 -22.33 2.98 1.90
N ASP A 162 -21.02 3.03 1.79
CA ASP A 162 -20.14 1.86 1.78
C ASP A 162 -20.08 1.22 3.18
N TYR A 163 -20.09 2.01 4.24
CA TYR A 163 -20.21 1.51 5.61
C TYR A 163 -21.53 0.77 5.84
N ASP A 164 -22.65 1.37 5.40
CA ASP A 164 -23.98 0.77 5.55
C ASP A 164 -24.11 -0.51 4.71
N ALA A 165 -23.53 -0.54 3.52
CA ALA A 165 -23.56 -1.69 2.63
C ALA A 165 -22.77 -2.91 3.15
N VAL A 166 -21.80 -2.72 4.03
CA VAL A 166 -21.15 -3.83 4.76
C VAL A 166 -22.11 -4.52 5.72
N GLY A 167 -23.10 -3.76 6.24
CA GLY A 167 -24.12 -4.29 7.15
C GLY A 167 -23.54 -4.73 8.50
N ASP A 168 -24.28 -5.60 9.19
CA ASP A 168 -23.92 -6.13 10.51
C ASP A 168 -23.15 -7.45 10.41
N THR A 169 -22.31 -7.60 9.41
CA THR A 169 -21.43 -8.77 9.24
C THR A 169 -20.52 -8.91 10.46
N LEU A 170 -20.55 -10.10 11.07
CA LEU A 170 -19.60 -10.45 12.11
C LEU A 170 -18.29 -10.91 11.46
N TRP A 171 -17.23 -10.20 11.76
CA TRP A 171 -15.88 -10.53 11.29
C TRP A 171 -15.24 -11.57 12.21
N PRO A 172 -14.36 -12.43 11.69
CA PRO A 172 -13.60 -13.35 12.52
C PRO A 172 -12.88 -12.63 13.65
N ASP A 173 -12.73 -13.30 14.78
CA ASP A 173 -11.91 -12.81 15.88
C ASP A 173 -10.47 -12.60 15.38
N PRO A 174 -9.77 -11.57 15.89
CA PRO A 174 -8.36 -11.40 15.56
C PRO A 174 -7.52 -12.56 16.10
N ILE A 175 -6.35 -12.78 15.51
CA ILE A 175 -5.34 -13.68 16.05
C ILE A 175 -5.05 -13.28 17.51
N PRO A 176 -5.02 -14.26 18.45
CA PRO A 176 -4.86 -13.97 19.86
C PRO A 176 -3.62 -13.14 20.20
N ASN A 177 -3.77 -12.28 21.19
CA ASN A 177 -2.68 -11.48 21.73
C ASN A 177 -1.84 -12.31 22.72
N ASP A 178 -1.24 -13.42 22.24
CA ASP A 178 -0.24 -14.16 22.99
C ASP A 178 1.13 -13.49 22.84
N MET A 179 1.67 -13.02 23.95
CA MET A 179 2.94 -12.28 23.97
C MET A 179 4.12 -13.13 24.45
N GLU A 180 3.94 -14.42 24.68
CA GLU A 180 5.03 -15.33 25.04
C GLU A 180 6.03 -15.45 23.89
N GLY A 181 7.31 -15.31 24.18
CA GLY A 181 8.37 -15.36 23.18
C GLY A 181 8.43 -14.20 22.18
N LYS A 182 7.57 -13.19 22.28
CA LYS A 182 7.60 -12.01 21.40
C LYS A 182 8.50 -10.90 21.94
N PRO A 183 9.12 -10.07 21.08
CA PRO A 183 10.01 -8.99 21.50
C PRO A 183 9.29 -7.95 22.36
N ALA A 184 10.04 -7.29 23.24
CA ALA A 184 9.49 -6.32 24.19
C ALA A 184 8.84 -5.12 23.48
N TRP A 185 9.35 -4.73 22.31
CA TRP A 185 8.77 -3.62 21.55
C TRP A 185 7.39 -3.97 20.98
N ILE A 186 7.16 -5.21 20.56
CA ILE A 186 5.83 -5.71 20.12
C ILE A 186 4.86 -5.69 21.30
N ARG A 187 5.28 -6.24 22.46
CA ARG A 187 4.44 -6.25 23.66
C ARG A 187 4.00 -4.85 24.08
N ARG A 188 4.93 -3.88 24.08
CA ARG A 188 4.62 -2.46 24.40
C ARG A 188 3.64 -1.87 23.41
N ARG A 189 3.84 -2.15 22.11
CA ARG A 189 2.97 -1.62 21.05
C ARG A 189 1.55 -2.18 21.14
N ALA A 190 1.39 -3.47 21.34
CA ALA A 190 0.08 -4.11 21.53
C ALA A 190 -0.68 -3.50 22.71
N ALA A 191 -0.01 -3.34 23.87
CA ALA A 191 -0.61 -2.69 25.03
C ALA A 191 -1.05 -1.24 24.76
N GLN A 192 -0.32 -0.51 23.90
CA GLN A 192 -0.65 0.88 23.55
C GLN A 192 -1.77 0.99 22.50
N GLN A 193 -1.85 0.07 21.56
CA GLN A 193 -2.80 0.13 20.45
C GLN A 193 -4.15 -0.48 20.81
N THR A 194 -4.18 -1.68 21.37
CA THR A 194 -5.44 -2.39 21.64
C THR A 194 -5.73 -2.60 23.13
N GLY A 195 -4.83 -2.23 24.03
CA GLY A 195 -4.94 -2.48 25.47
C GLY A 195 -6.12 -1.81 26.19
N GLY A 196 -7.05 -1.20 25.51
CA GLY A 196 -8.28 -0.64 26.05
C GLY A 196 -9.47 -0.82 25.10
N MET A 197 -9.26 -1.56 23.99
CA MET A 197 -10.32 -1.83 23.01
C MET A 197 -11.17 -3.02 23.46
N THR A 198 -12.46 -2.91 23.21
CA THR A 198 -13.41 -4.01 23.33
C THR A 198 -13.53 -4.80 22.03
N GLN A 199 -14.15 -5.98 22.07
CA GLN A 199 -14.49 -6.74 20.89
C GLN A 199 -15.37 -5.93 19.92
N ALA A 200 -16.29 -5.13 20.44
CA ALA A 200 -17.14 -4.26 19.64
C ALA A 200 -16.31 -3.20 18.88
N ASP A 201 -15.28 -2.65 19.52
CA ASP A 201 -14.38 -1.67 18.86
C ASP A 201 -13.62 -2.33 17.70
N LEU A 202 -13.13 -3.55 17.86
CA LEU A 202 -12.44 -4.29 16.80
C LEU A 202 -13.39 -4.65 15.65
N GLN A 203 -14.62 -5.05 15.95
CA GLN A 203 -15.66 -5.28 14.92
C GLN A 203 -15.94 -3.99 14.15
N GLN A 204 -16.03 -2.85 14.83
CA GLN A 204 -16.25 -1.55 14.19
C GLN A 204 -15.07 -1.16 13.28
N VAL A 205 -13.82 -1.37 13.71
CA VAL A 205 -12.63 -1.16 12.87
C VAL A 205 -12.71 -2.01 11.60
N LYS A 206 -12.97 -3.31 11.73
CA LYS A 206 -13.09 -4.23 10.60
C LYS A 206 -14.22 -3.84 9.64
N ARG A 207 -15.36 -3.42 10.17
CA ARG A 207 -16.48 -2.91 9.36
C ARG A 207 -16.10 -1.68 8.54
N CYS A 208 -15.47 -0.70 9.18
CA CYS A 208 -15.02 0.51 8.50
C CYS A 208 -13.93 0.21 7.46
N TYR A 209 -12.97 -0.66 7.79
CA TYR A 209 -11.96 -1.11 6.85
C TYR A 209 -12.59 -1.74 5.60
N ALA A 210 -13.53 -2.67 5.79
CA ALA A 210 -14.26 -3.30 4.68
C ALA A 210 -15.06 -2.29 3.85
N GLY A 211 -15.66 -1.27 4.47
CA GLY A 211 -16.30 -0.17 3.76
C GLY A 211 -15.32 0.59 2.87
N SER A 212 -14.11 0.87 3.36
CA SER A 212 -13.07 1.52 2.55
C SER A 212 -12.59 0.65 1.38
N VAL A 213 -12.47 -0.68 1.59
CA VAL A 213 -12.15 -1.63 0.51
C VAL A 213 -13.24 -1.61 -0.56
N ARG A 214 -14.53 -1.50 -0.20
CA ARG A 214 -15.64 -1.40 -1.17
C ARG A 214 -15.54 -0.18 -2.08
N VAL A 215 -15.12 0.96 -1.56
CA VAL A 215 -14.88 2.17 -2.39
C VAL A 215 -13.83 1.87 -3.46
N ILE A 216 -12.71 1.29 -3.05
CA ILE A 216 -11.59 0.96 -3.95
C ILE A 216 -12.03 -0.06 -4.99
N ASP A 217 -12.71 -1.15 -4.59
CA ASP A 217 -13.22 -2.19 -5.48
C ASP A 217 -14.15 -1.61 -6.55
N ARG A 218 -15.07 -0.72 -6.15
CA ARG A 218 -15.96 -0.01 -7.08
C ARG A 218 -15.18 0.82 -8.11
N TRP A 219 -14.11 1.51 -7.71
CA TRP A 219 -13.30 2.30 -8.62
C TRP A 219 -12.42 1.43 -9.52
N ILE A 220 -11.89 0.31 -9.02
CA ILE A 220 -11.20 -0.70 -9.85
C ILE A 220 -12.17 -1.22 -10.92
N GLY A 221 -13.41 -1.53 -10.56
CA GLY A 221 -14.44 -1.93 -11.53
C GLY A 221 -14.61 -0.91 -12.64
N LYS A 222 -14.74 0.39 -12.31
CA LYS A 222 -14.87 1.46 -13.32
C LYS A 222 -13.64 1.60 -14.22
N LEU A 223 -12.44 1.41 -13.68
CA LEU A 223 -11.20 1.43 -14.47
C LEU A 223 -11.13 0.24 -15.44
N LEU A 224 -11.54 -0.95 -15.00
CA LEU A 224 -11.62 -2.13 -15.85
C LEU A 224 -12.71 -1.98 -16.93
N ASP A 225 -13.85 -1.41 -16.60
CA ASP A 225 -14.92 -1.07 -17.57
C ASP A 225 -14.42 -0.07 -18.63
N TRP A 226 -13.58 0.90 -18.21
CA TRP A 226 -12.95 1.82 -19.14
C TRP A 226 -12.03 1.09 -20.13
N LEU A 227 -11.16 0.18 -19.66
CA LEU A 227 -10.30 -0.63 -20.54
C LEU A 227 -11.12 -1.45 -21.55
N GLU A 228 -12.26 -1.99 -21.13
CA GLU A 228 -13.13 -2.77 -22.02
C GLU A 228 -13.83 -1.87 -23.08
N THR A 229 -14.36 -0.73 -22.66
CA THR A 229 -15.13 0.17 -23.54
C THR A 229 -14.25 1.00 -24.46
N SER A 230 -13.03 1.35 -24.07
CA SER A 230 -12.06 2.05 -24.92
C SER A 230 -11.31 1.13 -25.90
N GLY A 231 -11.42 -0.20 -25.73
CA GLY A 231 -10.74 -1.19 -26.57
C GLY A 231 -9.31 -1.55 -26.12
N HIS A 232 -8.89 -1.08 -24.95
CA HIS A 232 -7.55 -1.36 -24.40
C HIS A 232 -7.45 -2.62 -23.55
N LYS A 233 -8.52 -3.38 -23.39
CA LYS A 233 -8.54 -4.64 -22.62
C LYS A 233 -7.50 -5.65 -23.10
N ASP A 234 -7.33 -5.76 -24.42
CA ASP A 234 -6.50 -6.79 -25.05
C ASP A 234 -5.04 -6.34 -25.30
N ASP A 235 -4.70 -5.09 -24.93
CA ASP A 235 -3.35 -4.56 -25.07
C ASP A 235 -2.78 -3.97 -23.76
N THR A 236 -3.54 -4.02 -22.66
CA THR A 236 -3.13 -3.50 -21.37
C THR A 236 -2.85 -4.60 -20.35
N ILE A 237 -1.72 -4.50 -19.68
CA ILE A 237 -1.37 -5.34 -18.52
C ILE A 237 -1.95 -4.68 -17.28
N VAL A 238 -2.70 -5.45 -16.48
CA VAL A 238 -3.25 -4.97 -15.21
C VAL A 238 -2.54 -5.66 -14.05
N ILE A 239 -1.96 -4.87 -13.15
CA ILE A 239 -1.31 -5.35 -11.93
C ILE A 239 -2.05 -4.76 -10.72
N PHE A 240 -2.55 -5.62 -9.84
CA PHE A 240 -3.13 -5.21 -8.56
C PHE A 240 -2.25 -5.69 -7.42
N CYS A 241 -1.87 -4.78 -6.53
CA CYS A 241 -1.10 -5.09 -5.33
C CYS A 241 -1.43 -4.09 -4.20
N ALA A 242 -0.89 -4.34 -3.01
CA ALA A 242 -0.85 -3.39 -1.91
C ALA A 242 0.60 -3.12 -1.51
N ASP A 243 0.86 -1.98 -0.86
CA ASP A 243 2.18 -1.61 -0.30
C ASP A 243 2.49 -2.42 0.97
N HIS A 244 1.49 -2.67 1.81
CA HIS A 244 1.52 -3.51 3.01
C HIS A 244 0.10 -3.93 3.37
N GLY A 245 -0.02 -4.85 4.33
CA GLY A 245 -1.29 -5.25 4.91
C GLY A 245 -1.71 -4.39 6.12
N GLU A 246 -2.69 -4.89 6.87
CA GLU A 246 -3.26 -4.25 8.04
C GLU A 246 -3.62 -5.35 9.07
N LEU A 247 -3.22 -5.16 10.32
CA LEU A 247 -3.36 -6.17 11.37
C LEU A 247 -4.79 -6.28 11.94
N LEU A 248 -5.56 -5.21 11.95
CA LEU A 248 -6.97 -5.19 12.37
C LEU A 248 -7.25 -5.89 13.72
N GLY A 249 -6.30 -5.84 14.65
CA GLY A 249 -6.38 -6.45 15.98
C GLY A 249 -5.57 -7.74 16.15
N ASP A 250 -5.04 -8.32 15.07
CA ASP A 250 -4.20 -9.52 15.14
C ASP A 250 -2.98 -9.27 16.04
N HIS A 251 -2.67 -10.23 16.91
CA HIS A 251 -1.63 -10.11 17.94
C HIS A 251 -1.80 -8.89 18.85
N GLY A 252 -3.00 -8.35 18.99
CA GLY A 252 -3.24 -7.12 19.73
C GLY A 252 -2.70 -5.86 19.05
N LEU A 253 -2.45 -5.90 17.75
CA LEU A 253 -1.88 -4.82 16.97
C LEU A 253 -2.88 -4.24 15.97
N LEU A 254 -2.70 -2.98 15.65
CA LEU A 254 -3.35 -2.26 14.55
C LEU A 254 -2.27 -1.74 13.61
N GLU A 255 -2.68 -1.41 12.40
CA GLU A 255 -1.81 -0.84 11.37
C GLU A 255 -0.73 -1.86 10.92
N LYS A 256 0.47 -1.37 10.66
CA LYS A 256 1.62 -2.07 10.07
C LYS A 256 2.87 -1.88 10.92
N SER A 257 4.05 -1.97 10.33
CA SER A 257 5.37 -1.77 10.95
C SER A 257 5.79 -2.90 11.89
N CYS A 258 5.50 -4.13 11.47
CA CYS A 258 6.06 -5.37 12.01
C CYS A 258 6.17 -6.41 10.88
N MET A 259 6.68 -7.61 11.18
CA MET A 259 6.97 -8.64 10.19
C MET A 259 5.97 -9.82 10.24
N TYR A 260 4.77 -9.64 10.83
CA TYR A 260 3.72 -10.66 10.83
C TYR A 260 2.96 -10.72 9.50
N GLU A 261 2.37 -11.89 9.20
CA GLU A 261 1.67 -12.15 7.94
C GLU A 261 0.61 -11.11 7.60
N GLY A 262 -0.14 -10.62 8.60
CA GLY A 262 -1.14 -9.57 8.39
C GLY A 262 -0.57 -8.26 7.81
N CYS A 263 0.74 -8.01 7.97
CA CYS A 263 1.44 -6.87 7.35
C CYS A 263 2.10 -7.22 6.03
N LEU A 264 2.71 -8.43 5.91
CA LEU A 264 3.64 -8.75 4.83
C LEU A 264 3.00 -9.48 3.68
N ARG A 265 1.97 -10.30 3.94
CA ARG A 265 1.31 -11.09 2.91
C ARG A 265 0.31 -10.25 2.14
N ILE A 266 0.81 -9.41 1.24
CA ILE A 266 0.02 -8.55 0.38
C ILE A 266 -0.54 -9.33 -0.82
N PRO A 267 -1.70 -8.91 -1.38
CA PRO A 267 -2.19 -9.45 -2.63
C PRO A 267 -1.28 -9.05 -3.78
N LEU A 268 -1.11 -9.96 -4.75
CA LEU A 268 -0.52 -9.67 -6.05
C LEU A 268 -1.29 -10.44 -7.13
N LEU A 269 -1.98 -9.71 -7.99
CA LEU A 269 -2.68 -10.25 -9.15
C LEU A 269 -2.13 -9.59 -10.41
N VAL A 270 -1.85 -10.40 -11.43
CA VAL A 270 -1.37 -9.91 -12.73
C VAL A 270 -2.24 -10.50 -13.83
N HIS A 271 -2.81 -9.63 -14.66
CA HIS A 271 -3.50 -10.01 -15.89
C HIS A 271 -2.69 -9.55 -17.08
N LEU A 272 -2.27 -10.51 -17.92
CA LEU A 272 -1.63 -10.23 -19.20
C LEU A 272 -2.65 -10.29 -20.34
N PRO A 273 -2.50 -9.47 -21.38
CA PRO A 273 -3.31 -9.58 -22.60
C PRO A 273 -3.36 -11.03 -23.13
N GLY A 274 -4.55 -11.49 -23.48
CA GLY A 274 -4.76 -12.87 -23.95
C GLY A 274 -4.80 -13.96 -22.88
N MET A 275 -4.66 -13.62 -21.61
CA MET A 275 -4.77 -14.57 -20.50
C MET A 275 -6.20 -15.03 -20.30
N THR A 276 -6.48 -16.31 -20.52
CA THR A 276 -7.85 -16.87 -20.44
C THR A 276 -8.08 -17.77 -19.22
N GLN A 277 -7.01 -18.10 -18.48
CA GLN A 277 -7.09 -19.00 -17.34
C GLN A 277 -6.34 -18.43 -16.14
N ARG A 278 -6.96 -18.52 -14.95
CA ARG A 278 -6.30 -18.25 -13.69
C ARG A 278 -5.19 -19.28 -13.43
N ARG A 279 -4.06 -18.80 -12.95
CA ARG A 279 -2.97 -19.59 -12.40
C ARG A 279 -2.57 -19.01 -11.05
N ASP A 280 -2.37 -19.89 -10.07
CA ASP A 280 -1.82 -19.54 -8.76
C ASP A 280 -0.34 -19.99 -8.73
N SER A 281 0.49 -19.27 -7.99
CA SER A 281 1.92 -19.57 -7.85
C SER A 281 2.37 -19.35 -6.41
N ASP A 282 3.17 -20.27 -5.89
CA ASP A 282 3.85 -20.18 -4.59
C ASP A 282 5.25 -19.57 -4.69
N ALA A 283 5.59 -18.95 -5.84
CA ALA A 283 6.87 -18.28 -6.02
C ALA A 283 7.08 -17.18 -4.98
N LEU A 284 8.28 -17.16 -4.38
CA LEU A 284 8.64 -16.15 -3.39
C LEU A 284 8.85 -14.79 -4.07
N ALA A 285 7.76 -14.05 -4.25
CA ALA A 285 7.74 -12.72 -4.89
C ALA A 285 7.83 -11.61 -3.83
N GLU A 286 8.51 -10.52 -4.17
CA GLU A 286 8.62 -9.31 -3.35
C GLU A 286 8.05 -8.11 -4.12
N LEU A 287 7.53 -7.10 -3.42
CA LEU A 287 6.92 -5.93 -4.07
C LEU A 287 7.89 -5.22 -5.05
N MET A 288 9.17 -5.21 -4.73
CA MET A 288 10.19 -4.61 -5.60
C MET A 288 10.34 -5.34 -6.95
N ASP A 289 9.89 -6.58 -7.07
CA ASP A 289 9.96 -7.37 -8.31
C ASP A 289 9.05 -6.81 -9.41
N LEU A 290 8.09 -5.96 -9.05
CA LEU A 290 7.23 -5.29 -10.01
C LEU A 290 8.03 -4.35 -10.94
N ALA A 291 9.07 -3.68 -10.42
CA ALA A 291 9.88 -2.78 -11.23
C ALA A 291 10.55 -3.48 -12.43
N PRO A 292 11.39 -4.53 -12.25
CA PRO A 292 11.98 -5.24 -13.38
C PRO A 292 10.93 -5.99 -14.21
N THR A 293 9.80 -6.40 -13.62
CA THR A 293 8.71 -7.05 -14.35
C THR A 293 8.07 -6.08 -15.34
N CYS A 294 7.71 -4.88 -14.90
CA CYS A 294 7.15 -3.84 -15.76
C CYS A 294 8.12 -3.46 -16.89
N LEU A 295 9.42 -3.30 -16.58
CA LEU A 295 10.43 -2.95 -17.57
C LEU A 295 10.61 -4.06 -18.62
N GLU A 296 10.65 -5.33 -18.20
CA GLU A 296 10.76 -6.47 -19.12
C GLU A 296 9.53 -6.60 -20.03
N LEU A 297 8.33 -6.47 -19.46
CA LEU A 297 7.06 -6.52 -20.21
C LEU A 297 6.92 -5.34 -21.18
N ALA A 298 7.43 -4.17 -20.82
CA ALA A 298 7.45 -2.97 -21.66
C ALA A 298 8.53 -3.02 -22.76
N GLY A 299 9.46 -3.99 -22.72
CA GLY A 299 10.62 -4.01 -23.60
C GLY A 299 11.58 -2.84 -23.37
N ALA A 300 11.54 -2.23 -22.18
CA ALA A 300 12.37 -1.10 -21.82
C ALA A 300 13.81 -1.55 -21.55
N ASP A 301 14.78 -0.71 -21.96
CA ASP A 301 16.18 -0.96 -21.64
C ASP A 301 16.49 -0.60 -20.19
N TRP A 302 17.10 -1.53 -19.46
CA TRP A 302 17.44 -1.34 -18.04
C TRP A 302 18.60 -2.24 -17.58
N ASN A 303 19.37 -1.78 -16.60
CA ASN A 303 20.51 -2.53 -16.11
C ASN A 303 20.09 -3.50 -14.99
N ARG A 304 19.85 -4.76 -15.36
CA ARG A 304 19.47 -5.85 -14.42
C ARG A 304 20.46 -6.06 -13.26
N ARG A 305 21.73 -5.67 -13.42
CA ARG A 305 22.77 -5.90 -12.40
C ARG A 305 22.71 -4.89 -11.24
N GLU A 306 21.96 -3.83 -11.40
CA GLU A 306 21.82 -2.79 -10.39
C GLU A 306 20.57 -2.93 -9.50
N MET A 307 19.78 -3.99 -9.69
CA MET A 307 18.60 -4.28 -8.90
C MET A 307 18.75 -5.56 -8.09
N ASP A 308 18.37 -5.53 -6.81
CA ASP A 308 18.18 -6.71 -5.97
C ASP A 308 16.87 -7.46 -6.33
N ALA A 309 15.98 -6.81 -7.07
CA ALA A 309 14.70 -7.31 -7.52
C ALA A 309 14.84 -8.32 -8.67
N VAL A 310 13.89 -9.23 -8.78
CA VAL A 310 13.85 -10.29 -9.82
C VAL A 310 12.55 -10.15 -10.62
N SER A 311 12.64 -10.19 -11.96
CA SER A 311 11.44 -10.16 -12.81
C SER A 311 10.54 -11.38 -12.60
N LEU A 312 9.24 -11.15 -12.50
CA LEU A 312 8.21 -12.18 -12.39
C LEU A 312 7.81 -12.78 -13.77
N VAL A 313 8.34 -12.27 -14.87
CA VAL A 313 7.99 -12.72 -16.23
C VAL A 313 8.16 -14.24 -16.41
N PRO A 314 9.21 -14.90 -15.89
CA PRO A 314 9.30 -16.35 -15.97
C PRO A 314 8.11 -17.08 -15.31
N VAL A 315 7.68 -16.63 -14.12
CA VAL A 315 6.53 -17.19 -13.40
C VAL A 315 5.22 -16.92 -14.15
N LEU A 316 5.06 -15.72 -14.67
CA LEU A 316 3.90 -15.32 -15.49
C LEU A 316 3.79 -16.19 -16.77
N ASN A 317 4.92 -16.63 -17.30
CA ASN A 317 5.00 -17.56 -18.43
C ASN A 317 4.92 -19.04 -18.03
N GLY A 318 4.69 -19.33 -16.74
CA GLY A 318 4.47 -20.69 -16.24
C GLY A 318 5.72 -21.43 -15.78
N SER A 319 6.85 -20.74 -15.56
CA SER A 319 8.01 -21.35 -14.91
C SER A 319 7.67 -21.74 -13.46
N THR A 320 8.15 -22.92 -13.06
CA THR A 320 8.09 -23.43 -11.69
C THR A 320 9.45 -23.33 -10.98
N GLU A 321 10.46 -22.79 -11.65
CA GLU A 321 11.77 -22.58 -11.03
C GLU A 321 11.69 -21.51 -9.94
N PRO A 322 12.36 -21.73 -8.79
CA PRO A 322 12.38 -20.75 -7.71
C PRO A 322 12.98 -19.41 -8.15
N LEU A 323 12.29 -18.31 -7.87
CA LEU A 323 12.82 -16.97 -8.11
C LEU A 323 13.99 -16.63 -7.20
N ARG A 324 13.89 -17.05 -5.94
CA ARG A 324 14.91 -16.82 -4.89
C ARG A 324 14.81 -17.87 -3.79
N PRO A 325 15.89 -18.09 -3.02
CA PRO A 325 15.89 -19.03 -1.90
C PRO A 325 15.16 -18.52 -0.67
N VAL A 326 15.06 -17.20 -0.50
CA VAL A 326 14.37 -16.53 0.61
C VAL A 326 13.81 -15.18 0.18
N GLN A 327 12.66 -14.80 0.74
CA GLN A 327 12.18 -13.42 0.73
C GLN A 327 12.83 -12.64 1.88
N ARG A 328 12.98 -11.33 1.68
CA ARG A 328 13.57 -10.40 2.65
C ARG A 328 12.69 -9.19 2.85
N SER A 329 12.59 -8.74 4.10
CA SER A 329 11.98 -7.46 4.44
C SER A 329 12.75 -6.79 5.56
N GLU A 330 12.81 -5.46 5.57
CA GLU A 330 13.55 -4.69 6.56
C GLU A 330 12.73 -3.49 7.06
N LEU A 331 12.77 -3.29 8.36
CA LEU A 331 12.33 -2.09 9.06
C LEU A 331 13.49 -1.56 9.93
N HIS A 332 13.34 -0.33 10.43
CA HIS A 332 14.39 0.30 11.25
C HIS A 332 14.78 -0.49 12.51
N ASN A 333 13.94 -1.37 13.00
CA ASN A 333 14.12 -2.13 14.26
C ASN A 333 14.16 -3.65 14.08
N CYS A 334 13.87 -4.17 12.90
CA CYS A 334 13.89 -5.61 12.64
C CYS A 334 14.06 -5.93 11.15
N THR A 335 14.52 -7.16 10.89
CA THR A 335 14.57 -7.75 9.54
C THR A 335 13.84 -9.08 9.52
N MET A 336 13.37 -9.52 8.36
CA MET A 336 12.70 -10.79 8.16
C MET A 336 13.34 -11.55 6.99
N LEU A 337 13.45 -12.88 7.16
CA LEU A 337 13.72 -13.85 6.12
C LEU A 337 12.62 -14.91 6.11
N PHE A 338 12.15 -15.29 4.91
CA PHE A 338 11.16 -16.34 4.73
C PHE A 338 11.59 -17.28 3.58
N ASP A 339 11.68 -18.60 3.83
CA ASP A 339 12.14 -19.60 2.86
C ASP A 339 11.03 -20.42 2.19
N GLY A 340 9.78 -19.96 2.34
CA GLY A 340 8.59 -20.67 1.86
C GLY A 340 7.88 -21.49 2.94
N ARG A 341 8.53 -21.73 4.07
CA ARG A 341 7.97 -22.41 5.24
C ARG A 341 8.29 -21.68 6.54
N TYR A 342 9.57 -21.45 6.81
CA TYR A 342 10.02 -20.82 8.05
C TYR A 342 10.20 -19.32 7.87
N LYS A 343 9.70 -18.55 8.83
CA LYS A 343 9.88 -17.10 8.91
C LYS A 343 10.74 -16.75 10.11
N TRP A 344 11.92 -16.20 9.84
CA TRP A 344 12.85 -15.71 10.88
C TRP A 344 12.79 -14.19 10.93
N ILE A 345 12.37 -13.64 12.08
CA ILE A 345 12.33 -12.20 12.36
C ILE A 345 13.45 -11.90 13.36
N ARG A 346 14.39 -11.07 12.95
CA ARG A 346 15.47 -10.57 13.81
C ARG A 346 15.11 -9.20 14.34
N SER A 347 14.95 -9.10 15.66
CA SER A 347 14.68 -7.84 16.34
C SER A 347 15.97 -7.26 16.93
N TYR A 348 16.38 -6.06 16.48
CA TYR A 348 17.63 -5.46 16.93
C TYR A 348 17.59 -5.15 18.43
N ASN A 349 18.54 -5.74 19.19
CA ASN A 349 18.64 -5.62 20.64
C ASN A 349 17.40 -6.11 21.41
N ASP A 350 16.63 -7.04 20.85
CA ASP A 350 15.46 -7.65 21.48
C ASP A 350 15.39 -9.15 21.11
N THR A 351 14.30 -9.83 21.41
CA THR A 351 14.08 -11.25 21.14
C THR A 351 13.87 -11.48 19.64
N ASP A 352 14.65 -12.39 19.05
CA ASP A 352 14.41 -12.92 17.71
C ASP A 352 13.24 -13.93 17.74
N GLU A 353 12.54 -14.05 16.61
CA GLU A 353 11.39 -14.94 16.46
C GLU A 353 11.60 -15.88 15.25
N LEU A 354 11.20 -17.14 15.39
CA LEU A 354 11.12 -18.10 14.28
C LEU A 354 9.76 -18.77 14.30
N TYR A 355 9.07 -18.75 13.16
CA TYR A 355 7.75 -19.37 12.98
C TYR A 355 7.78 -20.41 11.87
N ASP A 356 7.16 -21.57 12.08
CA ASP A 356 6.87 -22.57 11.05
C ASP A 356 5.46 -22.31 10.50
N LEU A 357 5.34 -21.57 9.42
CA LEU A 357 4.04 -21.17 8.87
C LEU A 357 3.22 -22.32 8.26
N GLU A 358 3.82 -23.51 8.07
CA GLU A 358 3.08 -24.71 7.67
C GLU A 358 2.24 -25.27 8.84
N THR A 359 2.75 -25.23 10.06
CA THR A 359 2.09 -25.77 11.26
C THR A 359 1.49 -24.70 12.17
N ASP A 360 2.02 -23.47 12.10
CA ASP A 360 1.59 -22.29 12.87
C ASP A 360 1.43 -21.06 11.95
N PRO A 361 0.43 -21.05 11.06
CA PRO A 361 0.18 -19.92 10.14
C PRO A 361 -0.26 -18.65 10.85
N GLN A 362 -0.58 -18.72 12.14
CA GLN A 362 -0.96 -17.58 12.97
C GLN A 362 0.21 -16.99 13.78
N GLU A 363 1.42 -17.53 13.67
CA GLU A 363 2.62 -17.00 14.31
C GLU A 363 2.50 -16.85 15.84
N LEU A 364 1.92 -17.87 16.48
CA LEU A 364 1.70 -17.89 17.94
C LEU A 364 2.87 -18.49 18.71
N HIS A 365 3.61 -19.44 18.12
CA HIS A 365 4.63 -20.24 18.81
C HIS A 365 6.03 -19.94 18.25
N ASN A 366 6.84 -19.21 19.03
CA ASN A 366 8.22 -18.92 18.67
C ASN A 366 9.10 -20.17 18.88
N VAL A 367 9.42 -20.86 17.79
CA VAL A 367 10.21 -22.11 17.77
C VAL A 367 11.71 -21.89 17.57
N ILE A 368 12.23 -20.71 17.84
CA ILE A 368 13.62 -20.33 17.54
C ILE A 368 14.66 -21.22 18.23
N ASN A 369 14.35 -21.71 19.41
CA ASN A 369 15.24 -22.60 20.18
C ASN A 369 15.14 -24.09 19.75
N GLU A 370 14.12 -24.43 18.96
CA GLU A 370 13.84 -25.80 18.53
C GLU A 370 14.49 -26.13 17.18
N HIS A 371 14.75 -25.11 16.34
CA HIS A 371 15.22 -25.25 14.96
C HIS A 371 16.51 -24.48 14.67
N PRO A 372 17.63 -24.71 15.39
CA PRO A 372 18.89 -23.99 15.09
C PRO A 372 19.45 -24.27 13.70
N GLU A 373 19.13 -25.42 13.08
CA GLU A 373 19.51 -25.76 11.71
C GLU A 373 18.85 -24.83 10.67
N VAL A 374 17.62 -24.39 10.93
CA VAL A 374 16.90 -23.42 10.06
C VAL A 374 17.63 -22.08 10.08
N LEU A 375 17.98 -21.58 11.26
CA LEU A 375 18.72 -20.33 11.41
C LEU A 375 20.08 -20.39 10.69
N ASN A 376 20.80 -21.52 10.82
CA ASN A 376 22.09 -21.71 10.14
C ASN A 376 21.93 -21.68 8.60
N ARG A 377 20.85 -22.25 8.07
CA ARG A 377 20.53 -22.24 6.65
C ARG A 377 20.18 -20.84 6.14
N MET A 378 19.42 -20.05 6.92
CA MET A 378 18.97 -18.71 6.53
C MET A 378 20.03 -17.62 6.75
N ARG A 379 20.95 -17.79 7.71
CA ARG A 379 21.96 -16.78 8.09
C ARG A 379 22.76 -16.20 6.92
N PRO A 380 23.17 -16.96 5.87
CA PRO A 380 23.88 -16.40 4.73
C PRO A 380 23.12 -15.33 3.96
N TYR A 381 21.78 -15.33 4.05
CA TYR A 381 20.89 -14.39 3.36
C TYR A 381 20.52 -13.18 4.21
N SER A 382 20.92 -13.16 5.50
CA SER A 382 20.61 -12.03 6.38
C SER A 382 21.31 -10.75 5.91
N PHE A 383 20.66 -9.63 6.16
CA PHE A 383 21.28 -8.32 5.89
C PHE A 383 22.62 -8.21 6.64
N ARG A 384 23.64 -7.71 5.94
CA ARG A 384 24.93 -7.38 6.55
C ARG A 384 24.80 -5.97 7.13
N HIS A 385 24.90 -5.88 8.44
CA HIS A 385 25.00 -4.61 9.17
C HIS A 385 26.43 -4.37 9.59
#